data_7397407c56601035717d5c1baced2c13
#
_entry.id   7397407c56601035717d5c1baced2c13
#
_cell.length_a   1.000
_cell.length_b   1.000
_cell.length_c   1.000
_cell.angle_alpha   90.00
_cell.angle_beta   90.00
_cell.angle_gamma   90.00
#
_symmetry.space_group_name_H-M   'P 1'
#
loop_
_entity.id
_entity.type
_entity.pdbx_description
1 polymer ?
#
loop_
_entity_poly.entity_id
_entity_poly.type
_entity_poly.pdbx_seq_one_letter_code
_entity_poly.pdbx_strand_id
1 'polypeptide(L)'
;KIEEKVIDEKVKRILRVMFAIKSIDPEGRVKGSINTEEHKEIVYKIASESVVLLKNSENILPVHASKIKSIAVIGDNATRKHAAGGFGAGVKTKNEISPLQGLKNKLPAGVAIHYAQGYKENYTDADNKNSFGRSLSNEADPGLMAEAIAAARKSDVAIIFAGSNRTVESEAADRVNINLPFGQEELIRKVKEANPNTIVVIIAGAPFDLKEVQKYASSLVWSW
;
A
#
# COMPACT_ATOMS: atom_id res chain seq x y z
N LYS A 1 -47.98 12.94 6.45
CA LYS A 1 -47.43 13.45 7.74
C LYS A 1 -46.90 12.24 8.53
N ILE A 2 -45.77 12.39 9.15
CA ILE A 2 -45.21 11.38 10.08
C ILE A 2 -45.82 11.64 11.45
N GLU A 3 -46.30 10.61 12.11
CA GLU A 3 -46.83 10.71 13.47
C GLU A 3 -45.71 11.01 14.46
N GLU A 4 -45.97 11.88 15.43
CA GLU A 4 -45.05 12.27 16.50
C GLU A 4 -44.49 11.05 17.26
N LYS A 5 -45.35 10.07 17.53
CA LYS A 5 -44.93 8.80 18.16
C LYS A 5 -43.79 8.08 17.43
N VAL A 6 -43.77 8.12 16.10
CA VAL A 6 -42.69 7.52 15.30
C VAL A 6 -41.38 8.28 15.49
N ILE A 7 -41.44 9.60 15.60
CA ILE A 7 -40.29 10.46 15.87
C ILE A 7 -39.76 10.16 17.27
N ASP A 8 -40.63 10.13 18.26
CA ASP A 8 -40.31 9.86 19.65
C ASP A 8 -39.61 8.51 19.81
N GLU A 9 -40.08 7.46 19.14
CA GLU A 9 -39.43 6.14 19.18
C GLU A 9 -38.01 6.16 18.57
N LYS A 10 -37.81 6.94 17.53
CA LYS A 10 -36.43 7.09 16.95
C LYS A 10 -35.52 7.86 17.92
N VAL A 11 -36.00 8.94 18.50
CA VAL A 11 -35.26 9.73 19.51
C VAL A 11 -34.90 8.85 20.72
N LYS A 12 -35.88 8.10 21.25
CA LYS A 12 -35.62 7.17 22.36
C LYS A 12 -34.52 6.15 22.05
N ARG A 13 -34.47 5.62 20.82
CA ARG A 13 -33.41 4.67 20.42
C ARG A 13 -32.05 5.32 20.43
N ILE A 14 -31.94 6.55 19.91
CA ILE A 14 -30.68 7.32 19.92
C ILE A 14 -30.25 7.62 21.35
N LEU A 15 -31.17 8.19 22.16
CA LEU A 15 -30.89 8.52 23.56
C LEU A 15 -30.49 7.30 24.37
N ARG A 16 -31.12 6.15 24.16
CA ARG A 16 -30.75 4.89 24.84
C ARG A 16 -29.27 4.55 24.63
N VAL A 17 -28.78 4.68 23.40
CA VAL A 17 -27.37 4.44 23.12
C VAL A 17 -26.50 5.50 23.78
N MET A 18 -26.89 6.78 23.67
CA MET A 18 -26.12 7.89 24.25
C MET A 18 -25.99 7.77 25.79
N PHE A 19 -27.04 7.35 26.48
CA PHE A 19 -26.98 7.07 27.91
C PHE A 19 -26.15 5.82 28.21
N ALA A 20 -26.32 4.74 27.46
CA ALA A 20 -25.58 3.51 27.66
C ALA A 20 -24.06 3.70 27.55
N ILE A 21 -23.59 4.50 26.60
CA ILE A 21 -22.18 4.85 26.41
C ILE A 21 -21.74 6.06 27.26
N LYS A 22 -22.62 6.58 28.12
CA LYS A 22 -22.37 7.76 28.97
C LYS A 22 -21.91 9.00 28.18
N SER A 23 -22.53 9.24 27.00
CA SER A 23 -22.24 10.40 26.16
C SER A 23 -22.93 11.67 26.68
N ILE A 24 -24.12 11.53 27.26
CA ILE A 24 -24.91 12.65 27.83
C ILE A 24 -24.53 12.85 29.29
N ASP A 25 -24.40 11.76 30.06
CA ASP A 25 -23.98 11.79 31.45
C ASP A 25 -22.62 11.09 31.57
N PRO A 26 -21.51 11.86 31.54
CA PRO A 26 -20.17 11.31 31.51
C PRO A 26 -19.65 10.83 32.86
N GLU A 27 -20.42 10.98 33.93
CA GLU A 27 -20.01 10.54 35.29
C GLU A 27 -19.71 9.03 35.29
N GLY A 28 -18.54 8.66 35.78
CA GLY A 28 -18.05 7.29 35.79
C GLY A 28 -17.67 6.73 34.38
N ARG A 29 -17.55 7.58 33.36
CA ARG A 29 -17.00 7.16 32.06
C ARG A 29 -15.51 6.94 32.18
N VAL A 30 -15.06 5.72 31.88
CA VAL A 30 -13.64 5.39 31.82
C VAL A 30 -13.02 6.04 30.58
N LYS A 31 -11.90 6.75 30.76
CA LYS A 31 -11.12 7.29 29.64
C LYS A 31 -10.52 6.13 28.85
N GLY A 32 -10.71 6.13 27.54
CA GLY A 32 -10.01 5.22 26.66
C GLY A 32 -8.51 5.56 26.56
N SER A 33 -7.75 4.62 26.05
CA SER A 33 -6.34 4.82 25.68
C SER A 33 -6.18 4.77 24.16
N ILE A 34 -5.19 5.49 23.65
CA ILE A 34 -4.83 5.49 22.23
C ILE A 34 -3.32 5.35 22.09
N ASN A 35 -2.89 4.60 21.09
CA ASN A 35 -1.50 4.46 20.73
C ASN A 35 -0.58 3.97 21.87
N THR A 36 -1.07 3.00 22.63
CA THR A 36 -0.28 2.28 23.65
C THR A 36 0.68 1.29 22.99
N GLU A 37 1.63 0.73 23.73
CA GLU A 37 2.51 -0.33 23.20
C GLU A 37 1.70 -1.56 22.77
N GLU A 38 0.69 -1.94 23.56
CA GLU A 38 -0.23 -3.03 23.22
C GLU A 38 -0.96 -2.76 21.88
N HIS A 39 -1.42 -1.53 21.63
CA HIS A 39 -2.01 -1.17 20.34
C HIS A 39 -1.01 -1.31 19.19
N LYS A 40 0.27 -0.99 19.41
CA LYS A 40 1.32 -1.15 18.39
C LYS A 40 1.57 -2.62 18.07
N GLU A 41 1.61 -3.48 19.07
CA GLU A 41 1.75 -4.93 18.90
C GLU A 41 0.59 -5.51 18.10
N ILE A 42 -0.65 -5.11 18.41
CA ILE A 42 -1.85 -5.53 17.68
C ILE A 42 -1.78 -5.05 16.22
N VAL A 43 -1.41 -3.78 15.98
CA VAL A 43 -1.28 -3.23 14.61
C VAL A 43 -0.20 -3.97 13.83
N TYR A 44 0.94 -4.28 14.45
CA TYR A 44 1.99 -5.07 13.83
C TYR A 44 1.51 -6.48 13.45
N LYS A 45 0.77 -7.12 14.36
CA LYS A 45 0.19 -8.45 14.10
C LYS A 45 -0.80 -8.42 12.94
N ILE A 46 -1.73 -7.46 12.94
CA ILE A 46 -2.69 -7.28 11.85
C ILE A 46 -1.95 -7.07 10.52
N ALA A 47 -0.98 -6.15 10.47
CA ALA A 47 -0.22 -5.87 9.26
C ALA A 47 0.54 -7.10 8.75
N SER A 48 1.16 -7.88 9.65
CA SER A 48 1.90 -9.08 9.24
C SER A 48 0.99 -10.22 8.76
N GLU A 49 -0.19 -10.38 9.35
CA GLU A 49 -1.17 -11.41 8.98
C GLU A 49 -1.99 -11.03 7.73
N SER A 50 -2.05 -9.74 7.36
CA SER A 50 -2.76 -9.28 6.16
C SER A 50 -1.97 -9.47 4.87
N VAL A 51 -0.68 -9.74 4.94
CA VAL A 51 0.17 -9.98 3.76
C VAL A 51 -0.10 -11.37 3.19
N VAL A 52 -0.42 -11.43 1.88
CA VAL A 52 -0.76 -12.68 1.19
C VAL A 52 0.32 -13.06 0.19
N LEU A 53 0.85 -14.26 0.30
CA LEU A 53 1.77 -14.84 -0.69
C LEU A 53 0.98 -15.46 -1.84
N LEU A 54 0.95 -14.79 -2.99
CA LEU A 54 0.22 -15.25 -4.17
C LEU A 54 1.03 -16.24 -5.03
N LYS A 55 2.34 -16.07 -5.09
CA LYS A 55 3.24 -16.92 -5.87
C LYS A 55 4.64 -16.94 -5.27
N ASN A 56 5.32 -18.09 -5.31
CA ASN A 56 6.72 -18.25 -4.94
C ASN A 56 7.33 -19.47 -5.66
N SER A 57 7.22 -19.49 -6.99
CA SER A 57 7.55 -20.65 -7.82
C SER A 57 9.06 -20.99 -7.84
N GLU A 58 9.91 -19.99 -7.62
CA GLU A 58 11.38 -20.15 -7.60
C GLU A 58 11.96 -20.15 -6.18
N ASN A 59 11.10 -20.23 -5.16
CA ASN A 59 11.49 -20.26 -3.74
C ASN A 59 12.44 -19.11 -3.32
N ILE A 60 12.27 -17.92 -3.91
CA ILE A 60 13.07 -16.74 -3.56
C ILE A 60 12.72 -16.25 -2.14
N LEU A 61 11.47 -16.38 -1.75
CA LEU A 61 11.02 -16.10 -0.40
C LEU A 61 11.06 -17.37 0.47
N PRO A 62 11.48 -17.27 1.75
CA PRO A 62 11.96 -16.07 2.43
C PRO A 62 13.38 -15.67 2.00
N VAL A 63 13.61 -14.35 1.91
CA VAL A 63 14.97 -13.83 1.67
C VAL A 63 15.80 -13.97 2.94
N HIS A 64 16.88 -14.71 2.84
CA HIS A 64 17.83 -14.87 3.95
C HIS A 64 18.88 -13.76 3.91
N ALA A 65 18.77 -12.77 4.80
CA ALA A 65 19.65 -11.61 4.84
C ALA A 65 21.15 -11.96 4.98
N SER A 66 21.47 -13.12 5.57
CA SER A 66 22.85 -13.64 5.67
C SER A 66 23.43 -14.17 4.36
N LYS A 67 22.58 -14.40 3.34
CA LYS A 67 22.98 -14.96 2.05
C LYS A 67 23.07 -13.92 0.94
N ILE A 68 22.73 -12.67 1.22
CA ILE A 68 22.73 -11.56 0.26
C ILE A 68 23.65 -10.44 0.73
N LYS A 69 24.24 -9.73 -0.22
CA LYS A 69 25.09 -8.55 0.03
C LYS A 69 24.39 -7.25 -0.40
N SER A 70 23.39 -7.36 -1.26
CA SER A 70 22.69 -6.20 -1.82
C SER A 70 21.25 -6.50 -2.19
N ILE A 71 20.41 -5.50 -2.09
CA ILE A 71 19.04 -5.52 -2.61
C ILE A 71 18.75 -4.27 -3.44
N ALA A 72 18.04 -4.42 -4.56
CA ALA A 72 17.37 -3.33 -5.22
C ALA A 72 15.98 -3.15 -4.60
N VAL A 73 15.65 -1.94 -4.21
CA VAL A 73 14.30 -1.55 -3.75
C VAL A 73 13.73 -0.60 -4.78
N ILE A 74 12.72 -1.05 -5.50
CA ILE A 74 12.21 -0.36 -6.67
C ILE A 74 10.74 -0.02 -6.47
N GLY A 75 10.35 1.17 -6.88
CA GLY A 75 8.98 1.62 -6.87
C GLY A 75 8.76 2.87 -6.05
N ASP A 76 7.92 3.77 -6.56
CA ASP A 76 7.47 4.95 -5.83
C ASP A 76 6.80 4.57 -4.50
N ASN A 77 6.00 3.50 -4.50
CA ASN A 77 5.36 2.96 -3.30
C ASN A 77 6.34 2.49 -2.21
N ALA A 78 7.61 2.23 -2.55
CA ALA A 78 8.62 1.85 -1.56
C ALA A 78 8.89 2.95 -0.52
N THR A 79 8.68 4.21 -0.89
CA THR A 79 8.91 5.38 -0.02
C THR A 79 7.63 6.04 0.47
N ARG A 80 6.48 5.69 -0.10
CA ARG A 80 5.20 6.29 0.25
C ARG A 80 4.73 5.91 1.64
N LYS A 81 3.98 6.82 2.22
CA LYS A 81 3.21 6.64 3.44
C LYS A 81 1.74 6.53 3.08
N HIS A 82 1.10 5.44 3.48
CA HIS A 82 -0.25 5.08 3.04
C HIS A 82 -1.34 5.30 4.11
N ALA A 83 -0.96 5.52 5.37
CA ALA A 83 -1.91 5.65 6.48
C ALA A 83 -2.79 6.91 6.43
N ALA A 84 -2.37 7.96 5.74
CA ALA A 84 -3.19 9.14 5.53
C ALA A 84 -4.22 8.87 4.43
N GLY A 85 -5.38 8.33 4.78
CA GLY A 85 -6.50 8.13 3.88
C GLY A 85 -7.12 9.45 3.37
N GLY A 86 -8.00 9.36 2.36
CA GLY A 86 -8.78 10.49 1.86
C GLY A 86 -10.02 10.77 2.72
N PHE A 87 -10.56 11.97 2.63
CA PHE A 87 -11.79 12.42 3.30
C PHE A 87 -11.86 12.01 4.77
N GLY A 88 -12.94 11.33 5.18
CA GLY A 88 -13.18 10.90 6.55
C GLY A 88 -12.35 9.71 7.02
N ALA A 89 -11.73 8.96 6.11
CA ALA A 89 -10.93 7.78 6.43
C ALA A 89 -9.48 8.09 6.84
N GLY A 90 -9.08 9.37 6.81
CA GLY A 90 -7.72 9.78 7.15
C GLY A 90 -7.37 9.54 8.62
N VAL A 91 -6.30 8.81 8.87
CA VAL A 91 -5.76 8.57 10.21
C VAL A 91 -4.50 9.40 10.42
N LYS A 92 -4.45 10.17 11.51
CA LYS A 92 -3.24 10.88 11.94
C LYS A 92 -2.35 9.93 12.74
N THR A 93 -1.46 9.23 12.07
CA THR A 93 -0.49 8.34 12.73
C THR A 93 0.63 9.12 13.40
N LYS A 94 1.08 8.67 14.56
CA LYS A 94 2.30 9.22 15.18
C LYS A 94 3.55 8.72 14.46
N ASN A 95 3.55 7.45 14.07
CA ASN A 95 4.66 6.80 13.39
C ASN A 95 4.13 6.04 12.17
N GLU A 96 4.79 6.21 11.05
CA GLU A 96 4.51 5.47 9.83
C GLU A 96 5.82 5.08 9.18
N ILE A 97 5.97 3.79 8.91
CA ILE A 97 7.18 3.19 8.36
C ILE A 97 6.90 2.81 6.91
N SER A 98 7.59 3.45 5.96
CA SER A 98 7.52 3.04 4.56
C SER A 98 8.22 1.69 4.34
N PRO A 99 7.90 0.95 3.26
CA PRO A 99 8.58 -0.31 2.93
C PRO A 99 10.11 -0.18 2.92
N LEU A 100 10.65 0.84 2.28
CA LEU A 100 12.09 1.09 2.27
C LEU A 100 12.66 1.31 3.67
N GLN A 101 11.97 2.06 4.52
CA GLN A 101 12.40 2.26 5.90
C GLN A 101 12.33 0.96 6.71
N GLY A 102 11.28 0.16 6.50
CA GLY A 102 11.13 -1.16 7.13
C GLY A 102 12.28 -2.10 6.76
N LEU A 103 12.67 -2.14 5.50
CA LEU A 103 13.83 -2.91 5.04
C LEU A 103 15.14 -2.40 5.65
N LYS A 104 15.36 -1.07 5.69
CA LYS A 104 16.54 -0.48 6.36
C LYS A 104 16.63 -0.85 7.83
N ASN A 105 15.50 -0.92 8.53
CA ASN A 105 15.46 -1.26 9.94
C ASN A 105 15.69 -2.76 10.22
N LYS A 106 15.42 -3.64 9.25
CA LYS A 106 15.48 -5.11 9.43
C LYS A 106 16.74 -5.74 8.85
N LEU A 107 17.33 -5.16 7.82
CA LEU A 107 18.51 -5.72 7.18
C LEU A 107 19.77 -5.45 8.02
N PRO A 108 20.71 -6.40 8.04
CA PRO A 108 22.02 -6.17 8.64
C PRO A 108 22.76 -5.00 7.98
N ALA A 109 23.58 -4.29 8.76
CA ALA A 109 24.33 -3.12 8.29
C ALA A 109 25.23 -3.38 7.06
N GLY A 110 25.60 -4.62 6.80
CA GLY A 110 26.43 -5.02 5.65
C GLY A 110 25.70 -5.23 4.33
N VAL A 111 24.35 -5.17 4.33
CA VAL A 111 23.55 -5.36 3.11
C VAL A 111 23.32 -3.99 2.44
N ALA A 112 23.86 -3.83 1.23
CA ALA A 112 23.67 -2.60 0.45
C ALA A 112 22.22 -2.49 -0.07
N ILE A 113 21.63 -1.29 0.01
CA ILE A 113 20.29 -1.00 -0.53
C ILE A 113 20.44 -0.04 -1.70
N HIS A 114 20.01 -0.46 -2.88
CA HIS A 114 19.95 0.34 -4.10
C HIS A 114 18.50 0.72 -4.38
N TYR A 115 18.12 1.93 -4.00
CA TYR A 115 16.78 2.45 -4.29
C TYR A 115 16.70 3.05 -5.69
N ALA A 116 15.59 2.78 -6.40
CA ALA A 116 15.20 3.44 -7.62
C ALA A 116 13.68 3.66 -7.63
N GLN A 117 13.23 4.84 -8.05
CA GLN A 117 11.81 5.17 -8.07
C GLN A 117 11.03 4.31 -9.07
N GLY A 118 11.62 4.00 -10.23
CA GLY A 118 11.10 3.08 -11.23
C GLY A 118 9.91 3.57 -12.02
N TYR A 119 8.95 4.23 -11.40
CA TYR A 119 7.77 4.84 -12.03
C TYR A 119 7.33 6.07 -11.23
N LYS A 120 6.55 6.91 -11.87
CA LYS A 120 5.91 8.08 -11.23
C LYS A 120 4.48 8.24 -11.74
N GLU A 121 3.71 9.02 -11.00
CA GLU A 121 2.36 9.38 -11.41
C GLU A 121 2.37 10.10 -12.77
N ASN A 122 1.54 9.62 -13.68
CA ASN A 122 1.31 10.23 -14.98
C ASN A 122 -0.18 10.09 -15.33
N TYR A 123 -0.81 11.20 -15.71
CA TYR A 123 -2.23 11.27 -16.03
C TYR A 123 -2.40 11.74 -17.47
N THR A 124 -3.32 11.11 -18.20
CA THR A 124 -3.62 11.49 -19.60
C THR A 124 -4.44 12.77 -19.69
N ASP A 125 -5.22 13.10 -18.66
CA ASP A 125 -6.05 14.29 -18.59
C ASP A 125 -5.50 15.28 -17.56
N ALA A 126 -4.37 15.92 -17.89
CA ALA A 126 -3.71 16.90 -17.01
C ALA A 126 -4.63 18.07 -16.61
N ASP A 127 -5.64 18.39 -17.42
CA ASP A 127 -6.55 19.52 -17.22
C ASP A 127 -7.80 19.18 -16.38
N ASN A 128 -8.06 17.90 -16.12
CA ASN A 128 -9.28 17.50 -15.41
C ASN A 128 -9.05 17.34 -13.90
N LYS A 129 -8.74 18.46 -13.26
CA LYS A 129 -8.44 18.53 -11.81
C LYS A 129 -9.64 18.19 -10.90
N ASN A 130 -10.85 18.07 -11.46
CA ASN A 130 -12.09 17.91 -10.71
C ASN A 130 -12.88 16.63 -11.04
N SER A 131 -12.35 15.71 -11.84
CA SER A 131 -13.14 14.55 -12.25
C SER A 131 -13.00 13.38 -11.29
N PHE A 132 -14.13 12.86 -10.94
CA PHE A 132 -14.30 11.50 -10.47
C PHE A 132 -13.88 10.55 -11.60
N GLY A 133 -12.89 9.71 -11.38
CA GLY A 133 -12.35 8.81 -12.40
C GLY A 133 -11.24 9.44 -13.26
N ARG A 134 -10.03 9.44 -12.76
CA ARG A 134 -8.86 9.89 -13.53
C ARG A 134 -8.39 8.81 -14.49
N SER A 135 -8.20 9.18 -15.74
CA SER A 135 -7.50 8.32 -16.69
C SER A 135 -6.02 8.30 -16.34
N LEU A 136 -5.55 7.15 -15.86
CA LEU A 136 -4.14 6.94 -15.53
C LEU A 136 -3.38 6.54 -16.78
N SER A 137 -2.24 7.17 -17.04
CA SER A 137 -1.37 6.75 -18.12
C SER A 137 -0.71 5.41 -17.77
N ASN A 138 -0.62 4.54 -18.76
CA ASN A 138 0.16 3.31 -18.69
C ASN A 138 1.58 3.46 -19.26
N GLU A 139 1.96 4.67 -19.64
CA GLU A 139 3.29 4.94 -20.17
C GLU A 139 4.34 4.89 -19.06
N ALA A 140 5.39 4.16 -19.32
CA ALA A 140 6.56 4.11 -18.46
C ALA A 140 7.44 5.35 -18.67
N ASP A 141 8.05 5.86 -17.61
CA ASP A 141 9.12 6.85 -17.72
C ASP A 141 10.43 6.15 -18.07
N PRO A 142 11.03 6.39 -19.26
CA PRO A 142 12.23 5.68 -19.68
C PRO A 142 13.44 5.91 -18.78
N GLY A 143 13.57 7.10 -18.20
CA GLY A 143 14.67 7.46 -17.30
C GLY A 143 14.58 6.69 -15.97
N LEU A 144 13.41 6.73 -15.33
CA LEU A 144 13.17 6.00 -14.08
C LEU A 144 13.27 4.50 -14.27
N MET A 145 12.82 3.99 -15.43
CA MET A 145 12.96 2.58 -15.77
C MET A 145 14.43 2.17 -15.93
N ALA A 146 15.24 2.98 -16.62
CA ALA A 146 16.66 2.70 -16.78
C ALA A 146 17.40 2.65 -15.43
N GLU A 147 17.09 3.57 -14.51
CA GLU A 147 17.63 3.57 -13.14
C GLU A 147 17.24 2.30 -12.37
N ALA A 148 15.98 1.89 -12.48
CA ALA A 148 15.48 0.68 -11.84
C ALA A 148 16.18 -0.60 -12.36
N ILE A 149 16.35 -0.70 -13.68
CA ILE A 149 17.09 -1.80 -14.32
C ILE A 149 18.56 -1.82 -13.85
N ALA A 150 19.20 -0.66 -13.78
CA ALA A 150 20.58 -0.55 -13.30
C ALA A 150 20.70 -0.95 -11.81
N ALA A 151 19.74 -0.55 -10.97
CA ALA A 151 19.68 -0.96 -9.57
C ALA A 151 19.50 -2.49 -9.44
N ALA A 152 18.62 -3.08 -10.24
CA ALA A 152 18.35 -4.52 -10.23
C ALA A 152 19.59 -5.33 -10.65
N ARG A 153 20.30 -4.93 -11.73
CA ARG A 153 21.49 -5.64 -12.23
C ARG A 153 22.63 -5.74 -11.24
N LYS A 154 22.79 -4.75 -10.37
CA LYS A 154 23.89 -4.73 -9.37
C LYS A 154 23.50 -5.31 -8.01
N SER A 155 22.33 -5.90 -7.90
CA SER A 155 21.78 -6.41 -6.64
C SER A 155 21.55 -7.92 -6.69
N ASP A 156 21.73 -8.60 -5.56
CA ASP A 156 21.47 -10.03 -5.44
C ASP A 156 19.97 -10.35 -5.56
N VAL A 157 19.12 -9.45 -5.06
CA VAL A 157 17.67 -9.56 -5.11
C VAL A 157 17.06 -8.21 -5.49
N ALA A 158 16.03 -8.21 -6.32
CA ALA A 158 15.22 -7.03 -6.61
C ALA A 158 13.83 -7.14 -5.98
N ILE A 159 13.38 -6.12 -5.28
CA ILE A 159 12.05 -6.04 -4.69
C ILE A 159 11.34 -4.84 -5.29
N ILE A 160 10.24 -5.10 -6.01
CA ILE A 160 9.43 -4.06 -6.64
C ILE A 160 8.18 -3.83 -5.81
N PHE A 161 7.95 -2.60 -5.36
CA PHE A 161 6.72 -2.15 -4.71
C PHE A 161 5.84 -1.45 -5.74
N ALA A 162 4.90 -2.21 -6.28
CA ALA A 162 3.95 -1.79 -7.29
C ALA A 162 2.54 -1.63 -6.70
N GLY A 163 1.54 -1.38 -7.55
CA GLY A 163 0.14 -1.27 -7.15
C GLY A 163 -0.36 0.16 -7.17
N SER A 164 -1.27 0.47 -6.27
CA SER A 164 -1.91 1.78 -6.17
C SER A 164 -1.32 2.66 -5.07
N ASN A 165 -1.80 3.88 -5.06
CA ASN A 165 -1.59 4.83 -4.00
C ASN A 165 -2.85 5.70 -3.86
N ARG A 166 -2.83 6.66 -2.95
CA ARG A 166 -3.97 7.53 -2.68
C ARG A 166 -4.47 8.34 -3.89
N THR A 167 -3.63 8.60 -4.88
CA THR A 167 -4.04 9.32 -6.08
C THR A 167 -4.71 8.40 -7.10
N VAL A 168 -4.46 7.10 -7.02
CA VAL A 168 -5.08 6.05 -7.84
C VAL A 168 -6.37 5.55 -7.22
N GLU A 169 -6.37 5.35 -5.90
CA GLU A 169 -7.50 4.86 -5.11
C GLU A 169 -7.88 5.88 -4.05
N SER A 170 -9.02 6.53 -4.22
CA SER A 170 -9.59 7.41 -3.21
C SER A 170 -11.11 7.39 -3.28
N GLU A 171 -11.75 7.73 -2.17
CA GLU A 171 -13.19 7.90 -2.11
C GLU A 171 -13.67 8.88 -3.18
N ALA A 172 -14.76 8.54 -3.86
CA ALA A 172 -15.38 9.32 -4.93
C ALA A 172 -14.50 9.53 -6.19
N ALA A 173 -13.47 8.69 -6.40
CA ALA A 173 -12.62 8.73 -7.59
C ALA A 173 -12.32 7.31 -8.07
N ASP A 174 -13.29 6.73 -8.80
CA ASP A 174 -13.19 5.35 -9.28
C ASP A 174 -12.17 5.22 -10.41
N ARG A 175 -11.50 4.08 -10.44
CA ARG A 175 -10.63 3.70 -11.55
C ARG A 175 -11.47 3.30 -12.76
N VAL A 176 -11.03 3.68 -13.95
CA VAL A 176 -11.69 3.31 -15.22
C VAL A 176 -11.41 1.85 -15.64
N ASN A 177 -10.37 1.24 -15.09
CA ASN A 177 -9.99 -0.16 -15.31
C ASN A 177 -9.20 -0.70 -14.10
N ILE A 178 -8.87 -1.98 -14.13
CA ILE A 178 -8.13 -2.69 -13.08
C ILE A 178 -6.67 -2.97 -13.44
N ASN A 179 -6.12 -2.32 -14.47
CA ASN A 179 -4.73 -2.48 -14.86
C ASN A 179 -3.79 -1.77 -13.87
N LEU A 180 -2.57 -2.26 -13.74
CA LEU A 180 -1.52 -1.55 -13.01
C LEU A 180 -1.17 -0.26 -13.76
N PRO A 181 -1.19 0.91 -13.08
CA PRO A 181 -0.93 2.18 -13.75
C PRO A 181 0.57 2.45 -13.95
N PHE A 182 0.88 3.52 -14.70
CA PHE A 182 2.21 4.14 -14.77
C PHE A 182 3.31 3.23 -15.34
N GLY A 183 2.96 2.32 -16.24
CA GLY A 183 3.92 1.41 -16.86
C GLY A 183 4.52 0.34 -15.93
N GLN A 184 3.85 0.07 -14.81
CA GLN A 184 4.37 -0.86 -13.79
C GLN A 184 4.52 -2.29 -14.31
N GLU A 185 3.65 -2.76 -15.20
CA GLU A 185 3.79 -4.11 -15.80
C GLU A 185 5.07 -4.22 -16.63
N GLU A 186 5.36 -3.22 -17.45
CA GLU A 186 6.58 -3.18 -18.23
C GLU A 186 7.81 -3.10 -17.34
N LEU A 187 7.77 -2.28 -16.28
CA LEU A 187 8.83 -2.20 -15.29
C LEU A 187 9.11 -3.56 -14.66
N ILE A 188 8.08 -4.29 -14.21
CA ILE A 188 8.21 -5.62 -13.62
C ILE A 188 8.90 -6.57 -14.60
N ARG A 189 8.46 -6.60 -15.85
CA ARG A 189 9.06 -7.43 -16.89
C ARG A 189 10.54 -7.11 -17.10
N LYS A 190 10.87 -5.84 -17.27
CA LYS A 190 12.25 -5.38 -17.53
C LYS A 190 13.18 -5.61 -16.33
N VAL A 191 12.69 -5.41 -15.12
CA VAL A 191 13.47 -5.70 -13.91
C VAL A 191 13.71 -7.20 -13.76
N LYS A 192 12.72 -8.07 -14.04
CA LYS A 192 12.88 -9.52 -14.02
C LYS A 192 13.88 -10.00 -15.07
N GLU A 193 13.89 -9.41 -16.28
CA GLU A 193 14.90 -9.67 -17.31
C GLU A 193 16.32 -9.29 -16.83
N ALA A 194 16.43 -8.25 -16.02
CA ALA A 194 17.70 -7.75 -15.50
C ALA A 194 18.20 -8.51 -14.25
N ASN A 195 17.28 -9.00 -13.43
CA ASN A 195 17.57 -9.77 -12.21
C ASN A 195 16.52 -10.88 -12.03
N PRO A 196 16.89 -12.16 -12.23
CA PRO A 196 15.96 -13.28 -12.08
C PRO A 196 15.44 -13.44 -10.64
N ASN A 197 16.12 -12.93 -9.63
CA ASN A 197 15.68 -12.95 -8.23
C ASN A 197 14.76 -11.75 -7.93
N THR A 198 13.67 -11.61 -8.69
CA THR A 198 12.74 -10.50 -8.55
C THR A 198 11.50 -10.91 -7.76
N ILE A 199 11.21 -10.14 -6.72
CA ILE A 199 10.03 -10.21 -5.88
C ILE A 199 9.14 -9.00 -6.20
N VAL A 200 7.86 -9.24 -6.43
CA VAL A 200 6.86 -8.17 -6.65
C VAL A 200 5.93 -8.09 -5.46
N VAL A 201 5.81 -6.91 -4.87
CA VAL A 201 4.88 -6.60 -3.80
C VAL A 201 3.84 -5.63 -4.35
N ILE A 202 2.60 -6.07 -4.42
CA ILE A 202 1.46 -5.23 -4.81
C ILE A 202 0.87 -4.60 -3.56
N ILE A 203 0.86 -3.29 -3.49
CA ILE A 203 0.20 -2.51 -2.43
C ILE A 203 -1.09 -1.95 -3.03
N ALA A 204 -2.24 -2.40 -2.53
CA ALA A 204 -3.53 -1.96 -3.04
C ALA A 204 -4.69 -2.31 -2.10
N GLY A 205 -5.65 -1.42 -1.99
CA GLY A 205 -6.91 -1.64 -1.27
C GLY A 205 -7.99 -2.30 -2.14
N ALA A 206 -7.81 -2.36 -3.46
CA ALA A 206 -8.75 -2.96 -4.41
C ALA A 206 -8.01 -3.79 -5.48
N PRO A 207 -8.67 -4.78 -6.11
CA PRO A 207 -8.01 -5.74 -7.00
C PRO A 207 -7.42 -5.09 -8.25
N PHE A 208 -6.30 -5.66 -8.73
CA PHE A 208 -5.71 -5.41 -10.03
C PHE A 208 -5.72 -6.66 -10.90
N ASP A 209 -5.74 -6.50 -12.22
CA ASP A 209 -5.43 -7.59 -13.15
C ASP A 209 -3.93 -7.88 -13.09
N LEU A 210 -3.58 -9.04 -12.56
CA LEU A 210 -2.20 -9.49 -12.42
C LEU A 210 -1.83 -10.60 -13.42
N LYS A 211 -2.65 -10.81 -14.45
CA LYS A 211 -2.46 -11.89 -15.42
C LYS A 211 -1.09 -11.84 -16.09
N GLU A 212 -0.65 -10.67 -16.51
CA GLU A 212 0.69 -10.51 -17.10
C GLU A 212 1.79 -10.54 -16.04
N VAL A 213 1.58 -9.88 -14.89
CA VAL A 213 2.55 -9.89 -13.79
C VAL A 213 2.89 -11.31 -13.33
N GLN A 214 1.89 -12.20 -13.25
CA GLN A 214 2.10 -13.60 -12.85
C GLN A 214 3.04 -14.37 -13.79
N LYS A 215 3.14 -13.99 -15.06
CA LYS A 215 4.06 -14.65 -16.03
C LYS A 215 5.52 -14.32 -15.71
N TYR A 216 5.79 -13.11 -15.27
CA TYR A 216 7.15 -12.61 -15.05
C TYR A 216 7.59 -12.70 -13.59
N ALA A 217 6.69 -12.47 -12.61
CA ALA A 217 7.06 -12.50 -11.21
C ALA A 217 7.40 -13.93 -10.74
N SER A 218 8.61 -14.12 -10.20
CA SER A 218 8.99 -15.36 -9.54
C SER A 218 8.34 -15.50 -8.17
N SER A 219 8.23 -14.39 -7.46
CA SER A 219 7.50 -14.27 -6.20
C SER A 219 6.58 -13.07 -6.27
N LEU A 220 5.33 -13.26 -5.86
CA LEU A 220 4.29 -12.25 -5.88
C LEU A 220 3.59 -12.21 -4.52
N VAL A 221 3.57 -11.04 -3.93
CA VAL A 221 3.01 -10.76 -2.61
C VAL A 221 1.96 -9.67 -2.75
N TRP A 222 0.85 -9.82 -2.04
CA TRP A 222 -0.17 -8.79 -1.92
C TRP A 222 -0.17 -8.20 -0.51
N SER A 223 -0.12 -6.88 -0.41
CA SER A 223 -0.19 -6.12 0.84
C SER A 223 -1.37 -5.15 0.77
N TRP A 224 -2.28 -5.27 1.73
CA TRP A 224 -3.45 -4.40 1.87
C TRP A 224 -3.11 -3.06 2.50
#